data_6d0b30ae797789e38ac4337ba11ec7ee
#
_entry.id   6d0b30ae797789e38ac4337ba11ec7ee
#
_cell.length_a   1.000
_cell.length_b   1.000
_cell.length_c   1.000
_cell.angle_alpha   90.00
_cell.angle_beta   90.00
_cell.angle_gamma   90.00
#
_symmetry.space_group_name_H-M   'P 1'
#
loop_
_entity.id
_entity.type
_entity.pdbx_description
1 polymer ?
#
loop_
_entity_poly.entity_id
_entity_poly.type
_entity_poly.pdbx_seq_one_letter_code
_entity_poly.pdbx_strand_id
1 'polypeptide(L)'
;MLFIPTGGSAGNTLSITEGVFFVKPFKTIEEQIEQLKERGLVIPDEDKAKNVLLSNNYYNIINGYSKYFPMHGDNYIGNTTFDEVLHLYLFDVELKQTFFRAILAAELHIKSIFSHRFAEHFTSIPEPYLDANCYDPGNPLDVRRTIQKLRDIINARNNDSSSSIYHYKTTYNHVPIWVLVNYLDFGHIRHMLQNAPIQVQNKVAKDLLGFITQNISFTGFFPPQTMLAFLKNINEVRNVCAHNNRLIGFRCYADDKYLAPLHQTYNIMPNDSRRDAYSIYISLQCFLTKDEHHILHNTLRKRMNNVSNQLHTIDLNDILKELGFPNDWNKNVKKIVQQSQSTKSKTMRPTHYRYRDCRRRYRPWCSSPRQAKRAVSLLYRRQTRIEKDRP
;
A
#
# COMPACT_ATOMS: atom_id res chain seq x y z
N MET A 1 -13.78 -6.01 16.19
CA MET A 1 -13.52 -7.20 17.01
C MET A 1 -12.22 -6.93 17.76
N LEU A 2 -12.34 -6.59 19.03
CA LEU A 2 -11.22 -6.20 19.90
C LEU A 2 -10.49 -7.46 20.37
N PHE A 3 -9.18 -7.52 20.10
CA PHE A 3 -8.31 -8.54 20.67
C PHE A 3 -7.87 -8.12 22.07
N ILE A 4 -8.20 -8.96 23.06
CA ILE A 4 -7.67 -8.91 24.42
C ILE A 4 -6.62 -10.02 24.52
N PRO A 5 -5.37 -9.77 24.97
CA PRO A 5 -4.41 -10.83 25.22
C PRO A 5 -4.73 -11.50 26.56
N THR A 6 -4.92 -12.81 26.52
CA THR A 6 -4.99 -13.69 27.70
C THR A 6 -3.59 -14.18 28.05
N GLY A 7 -3.09 -13.81 29.21
CA GLY A 7 -1.96 -14.47 29.88
C GLY A 7 -2.49 -15.12 31.15
N GLY A 8 -2.31 -16.43 31.29
CA GLY A 8 -2.95 -17.24 32.30
C GLY A 8 -2.24 -17.30 33.64
N SER A 9 -2.94 -17.73 34.66
CA SER A 9 -2.64 -18.85 35.54
C SER A 9 -3.51 -18.82 36.80
N ALA A 10 -4.17 -19.96 37.06
CA ALA A 10 -4.55 -20.59 38.33
C ALA A 10 -5.50 -19.87 39.30
N GLY A 11 -6.72 -20.40 39.30
CA GLY A 11 -7.50 -20.80 40.50
C GLY A 11 -7.79 -19.73 41.54
N ASN A 12 -9.05 -19.22 41.53
CA ASN A 12 -9.87 -19.12 42.73
C ASN A 12 -11.31 -18.75 42.36
N THR A 13 -12.23 -19.33 43.15
CA THR A 13 -13.67 -19.15 43.19
C THR A 13 -14.16 -17.75 42.82
N LEU A 14 -15.02 -17.69 41.81
CA LEU A 14 -15.74 -16.49 41.39
C LEU A 14 -16.76 -16.07 42.46
N SER A 15 -16.43 -15.06 43.24
CA SER A 15 -17.43 -14.19 43.84
C SER A 15 -17.77 -13.12 42.79
N ILE A 16 -19.04 -12.99 42.42
CA ILE A 16 -19.56 -11.92 41.57
C ILE A 16 -19.45 -10.63 42.38
N THR A 17 -18.32 -9.93 42.28
CA THR A 17 -18.20 -8.52 42.69
C THR A 17 -18.52 -7.67 41.49
N GLU A 18 -19.45 -6.73 41.65
CA GLU A 18 -19.82 -5.69 40.69
C GLU A 18 -18.57 -5.16 40.00
N GLY A 19 -18.49 -5.35 38.66
CA GLY A 19 -17.35 -4.91 37.85
C GLY A 19 -17.28 -3.39 37.87
N VAL A 20 -16.40 -2.82 38.67
CA VAL A 20 -16.04 -1.40 38.58
C VAL A 20 -15.32 -1.20 37.27
N PHE A 21 -16.01 -0.69 36.28
CA PHE A 21 -15.40 -0.24 35.03
C PHE A 21 -14.52 0.98 35.34
N PHE A 22 -13.21 0.77 35.41
CA PHE A 22 -12.25 1.88 35.45
C PHE A 22 -12.21 2.58 34.10
N VAL A 23 -13.07 3.58 33.94
CA VAL A 23 -12.97 4.49 32.79
C VAL A 23 -11.73 5.36 33.01
N LYS A 24 -10.75 5.31 32.12
CA LYS A 24 -9.61 6.23 32.15
C LYS A 24 -10.13 7.66 32.04
N PRO A 25 -9.80 8.56 33.00
CA PRO A 25 -10.30 9.92 32.98
C PRO A 25 -9.77 10.67 31.77
N PHE A 26 -10.59 11.57 31.23
CA PHE A 26 -10.15 12.54 30.23
C PHE A 26 -9.04 13.42 30.84
N LYS A 27 -8.03 13.74 30.00
CA LYS A 27 -6.95 14.67 30.31
C LYS A 27 -6.91 15.77 29.25
N THR A 28 -6.83 17.02 29.69
CA THR A 28 -6.57 18.16 28.80
C THR A 28 -5.22 18.02 28.14
N ILE A 29 -4.94 18.82 27.11
CA ILE A 29 -3.63 18.80 26.43
C ILE A 29 -2.52 19.23 27.40
N GLU A 30 -2.78 20.21 28.26
CA GLU A 30 -1.87 20.68 29.31
C GLU A 30 -1.54 19.55 30.29
N GLU A 31 -2.54 18.84 30.79
CA GLU A 31 -2.35 17.69 31.67
C GLU A 31 -1.59 16.54 31.00
N GLN A 32 -1.77 16.36 29.69
CA GLN A 32 -0.99 15.38 28.92
C GLN A 32 0.48 15.77 28.81
N ILE A 33 0.76 17.06 28.55
CA ILE A 33 2.13 17.61 28.51
C ILE A 33 2.81 17.44 29.87
N GLU A 34 2.14 17.81 30.95
CA GLU A 34 2.70 17.69 32.30
C GLU A 34 3.00 16.24 32.66
N GLN A 35 2.08 15.33 32.34
CA GLN A 35 2.32 13.89 32.52
C GLN A 35 3.53 13.38 31.72
N LEU A 36 3.78 13.89 30.52
CA LEU A 36 4.95 13.50 29.73
C LEU A 36 6.25 14.00 30.36
N LYS A 37 6.26 15.22 30.91
CA LYS A 37 7.40 15.76 31.65
C LYS A 37 7.67 14.97 32.94
N GLU A 38 6.62 14.67 33.70
CA GLU A 38 6.71 13.82 34.90
C GLU A 38 7.32 12.44 34.57
N ARG A 39 7.05 11.93 33.37
CA ARG A 39 7.65 10.70 32.85
C ARG A 39 9.05 10.88 32.29
N GLY A 40 9.65 12.05 32.43
CA GLY A 40 11.02 12.33 32.00
C GLY A 40 11.20 12.62 30.51
N LEU A 41 10.10 12.84 29.75
CA LEU A 41 10.20 13.27 28.35
C LEU A 41 10.58 14.75 28.30
N VAL A 42 11.67 15.07 27.62
CA VAL A 42 12.10 16.46 27.42
C VAL A 42 11.24 17.11 26.34
N ILE A 43 10.59 18.24 26.68
CA ILE A 43 9.72 18.99 25.75
C ILE A 43 10.25 20.40 25.61
N PRO A 44 11.13 20.68 24.63
CA PRO A 44 11.76 22.01 24.47
C PRO A 44 10.77 23.08 24.02
N ASP A 45 9.76 22.71 23.22
CA ASP A 45 8.73 23.62 22.68
C ASP A 45 7.34 23.04 23.03
N GLU A 46 6.76 23.56 24.10
CA GLU A 46 5.45 23.11 24.59
C GLU A 46 4.31 23.50 23.66
N ASP A 47 4.36 24.68 23.04
CA ASP A 47 3.30 25.14 22.14
C ASP A 47 3.25 24.26 20.88
N LYS A 48 4.41 23.91 20.34
CA LYS A 48 4.51 22.91 19.27
C LYS A 48 3.94 21.57 19.71
N ALA A 49 4.32 21.07 20.88
CA ALA A 49 3.85 19.79 21.40
C ALA A 49 2.32 19.78 21.61
N LYS A 50 1.73 20.85 22.17
CA LYS A 50 0.28 21.02 22.30
C LYS A 50 -0.44 20.94 20.94
N ASN A 51 0.02 21.70 19.96
CA ASN A 51 -0.55 21.69 18.62
C ASN A 51 -0.46 20.31 17.96
N VAL A 52 0.65 19.61 18.12
CA VAL A 52 0.88 18.27 17.57
C VAL A 52 -0.04 17.25 18.26
N LEU A 53 -0.14 17.24 19.58
CA LEU A 53 -1.01 16.31 20.32
C LEU A 53 -2.48 16.54 20.02
N LEU A 54 -2.92 17.80 19.87
CA LEU A 54 -4.28 18.14 19.50
C LEU A 54 -4.63 17.64 18.10
N SER A 55 -3.71 17.80 17.12
CA SER A 55 -3.97 17.46 15.72
C SER A 55 -3.76 16.00 15.37
N ASN A 56 -2.91 15.25 16.11
CA ASN A 56 -2.53 13.87 15.75
C ASN A 56 -2.92 12.83 16.83
N ASN A 57 -3.52 13.25 17.93
CA ASN A 57 -3.90 12.42 19.08
C ASN A 57 -2.69 11.83 19.83
N TYR A 58 -2.70 12.01 21.16
CA TYR A 58 -1.71 11.46 22.11
C TYR A 58 -1.44 9.96 21.89
N TYR A 59 -2.52 9.18 21.74
CA TYR A 59 -2.42 7.73 21.59
C TYR A 59 -1.61 7.33 20.35
N ASN A 60 -1.79 8.02 19.25
CA ASN A 60 -1.11 7.70 17.98
C ASN A 60 0.39 7.99 18.06
N ILE A 61 0.80 9.07 18.72
CA ILE A 61 2.20 9.47 18.81
C ILE A 61 2.86 8.75 19.99
N ILE A 62 2.39 8.98 21.20
CA ILE A 62 3.09 8.53 22.41
C ILE A 62 2.95 7.02 22.57
N ASN A 63 1.74 6.48 22.68
CA ASN A 63 1.54 5.04 22.86
C ASN A 63 2.01 4.22 21.66
N GLY A 64 2.00 4.83 20.48
CA GLY A 64 2.48 4.19 19.26
C GLY A 64 3.99 3.97 19.24
N TYR A 65 4.77 4.93 19.74
CA TYR A 65 6.21 4.97 19.45
C TYR A 65 7.13 5.03 20.67
N SER A 66 6.63 5.38 21.88
CA SER A 66 7.45 5.45 23.10
C SER A 66 8.29 4.19 23.36
N LYS A 67 7.73 3.02 23.08
CA LYS A 67 8.38 1.71 23.29
C LYS A 67 9.70 1.51 22.54
N TYR A 68 9.99 2.34 21.54
CA TYR A 68 11.23 2.28 20.79
C TYR A 68 12.35 3.12 21.41
N PHE A 69 12.02 3.94 22.38
CA PHE A 69 12.97 4.80 23.09
C PHE A 69 13.40 4.18 24.41
N PRO A 70 14.57 4.59 24.95
CA PRO A 70 15.01 4.11 26.25
C PRO A 70 14.01 4.45 27.36
N MET A 71 13.51 3.44 28.06
CA MET A 71 12.52 3.59 29.13
C MET A 71 12.85 2.68 30.31
N HIS A 72 12.52 3.14 31.52
CA HIS A 72 12.45 2.33 32.73
C HIS A 72 11.01 2.37 33.28
N GLY A 73 10.26 1.28 33.12
CA GLY A 73 8.81 1.27 33.31
C GLY A 73 8.14 2.21 32.33
N ASP A 74 7.33 3.16 32.85
CA ASP A 74 6.64 4.19 32.03
C ASP A 74 7.48 5.47 31.86
N ASN A 75 8.70 5.55 32.41
CA ASN A 75 9.52 6.74 32.41
C ASN A 75 10.60 6.68 31.32
N TYR A 76 10.74 7.78 30.58
CA TYR A 76 11.83 7.96 29.59
C TYR A 76 13.15 8.18 30.31
N ILE A 77 14.21 7.65 29.75
CA ILE A 77 15.59 7.85 30.21
C ILE A 77 16.45 8.38 29.07
N GLY A 78 17.68 8.86 29.38
CA GLY A 78 18.64 9.28 28.34
C GLY A 78 18.30 10.58 27.62
N ASN A 79 17.54 11.50 28.24
CA ASN A 79 17.15 12.78 27.66
C ASN A 79 16.34 12.66 26.35
N THR A 80 15.52 11.63 26.20
CA THR A 80 14.61 11.47 25.07
C THR A 80 13.72 12.71 24.94
N THR A 81 13.63 13.26 23.72
CA THR A 81 12.83 14.44 23.46
C THR A 81 11.50 14.12 22.79
N PHE A 82 10.50 14.98 23.00
CA PHE A 82 9.22 14.89 22.29
C PHE A 82 9.43 14.96 20.77
N ASP A 83 10.40 15.76 20.31
CA ASP A 83 10.70 15.89 18.89
C ASP A 83 11.23 14.60 18.29
N GLU A 84 12.03 13.81 19.01
CA GLU A 84 12.48 12.50 18.49
C GLU A 84 11.31 11.51 18.35
N VAL A 85 10.41 11.46 19.34
CA VAL A 85 9.19 10.63 19.28
C VAL A 85 8.31 11.07 18.10
N LEU A 86 8.15 12.38 17.91
CA LEU A 86 7.42 12.95 16.79
C LEU A 86 8.08 12.61 15.44
N HIS A 87 9.42 12.73 15.33
CA HIS A 87 10.13 12.40 14.11
C HIS A 87 9.98 10.92 13.74
N LEU A 88 10.00 10.01 14.71
CA LEU A 88 9.75 8.60 14.46
C LEU A 88 8.31 8.33 13.98
N TYR A 89 7.31 8.98 14.59
CA TYR A 89 5.92 8.94 14.12
C TYR A 89 5.79 9.45 12.67
N LEU A 90 6.36 10.61 12.37
CA LEU A 90 6.31 11.20 11.03
C LEU A 90 7.05 10.33 10.01
N PHE A 91 8.16 9.71 10.39
CA PHE A 91 8.87 8.75 9.54
C PHE A 91 7.97 7.56 9.18
N ASP A 92 7.24 6.99 10.14
CA ASP A 92 6.29 5.90 9.87
C ASP A 92 5.16 6.36 8.93
N VAL A 93 4.67 7.58 9.09
CA VAL A 93 3.68 8.18 8.15
C VAL A 93 4.24 8.26 6.73
N GLU A 94 5.47 8.75 6.58
CA GLU A 94 6.14 8.85 5.28
C GLU A 94 6.45 7.48 4.65
N LEU A 95 6.81 6.48 5.47
CA LEU A 95 6.97 5.10 5.01
C LEU A 95 5.65 4.55 4.49
N LYS A 96 4.56 4.70 5.25
CA LYS A 96 3.23 4.26 4.83
C LYS A 96 2.81 4.88 3.49
N GLN A 97 3.00 6.18 3.32
CA GLN A 97 2.71 6.86 2.06
C GLN A 97 3.55 6.34 0.90
N THR A 98 4.83 6.03 1.17
CA THR A 98 5.76 5.50 0.17
C THR A 98 5.36 4.10 -0.29
N PHE A 99 5.07 3.20 0.66
CA PHE A 99 4.58 1.85 0.36
C PHE A 99 3.20 1.89 -0.31
N PHE A 100 2.28 2.70 0.20
CA PHE A 100 0.93 2.81 -0.34
C PHE A 100 0.92 3.23 -1.80
N ARG A 101 1.74 4.23 -2.17
CA ARG A 101 1.90 4.64 -3.57
C ARG A 101 2.39 3.50 -4.46
N ALA A 102 3.39 2.75 -4.02
CA ALA A 102 3.94 1.61 -4.77
C ALA A 102 2.90 0.48 -4.89
N ILE A 103 2.17 0.19 -3.82
CA ILE A 103 1.12 -0.84 -3.80
C ILE A 103 -0.04 -0.45 -4.72
N LEU A 104 -0.44 0.81 -4.78
CA LEU A 104 -1.48 1.27 -5.72
C LEU A 104 -1.06 1.09 -7.19
N ALA A 105 0.22 1.28 -7.52
CA ALA A 105 0.73 0.97 -8.86
C ALA A 105 0.67 -0.53 -9.15
N ALA A 106 1.11 -1.38 -8.22
CA ALA A 106 0.99 -2.84 -8.34
C ALA A 106 -0.47 -3.29 -8.47
N GLU A 107 -1.39 -2.70 -7.68
CA GLU A 107 -2.83 -2.96 -7.77
C GLU A 107 -3.38 -2.66 -9.16
N LEU A 108 -2.99 -1.54 -9.76
CA LEU A 108 -3.40 -1.15 -11.12
C LEU A 108 -2.92 -2.16 -12.15
N HIS A 109 -1.66 -2.60 -12.09
CA HIS A 109 -1.11 -3.60 -13.00
C HIS A 109 -1.86 -4.93 -12.89
N ILE A 110 -2.10 -5.41 -11.66
CA ILE A 110 -2.84 -6.66 -11.43
C ILE A 110 -4.28 -6.55 -11.94
N LYS A 111 -4.99 -5.44 -11.67
CA LYS A 111 -6.34 -5.21 -12.21
C LYS A 111 -6.38 -5.32 -13.73
N SER A 112 -5.43 -4.68 -14.41
CA SER A 112 -5.34 -4.69 -15.87
C SER A 112 -5.05 -6.09 -16.41
N ILE A 113 -4.02 -6.76 -15.92
CA ILE A 113 -3.62 -8.09 -16.38
C ILE A 113 -4.72 -9.12 -16.09
N PHE A 114 -5.24 -9.13 -14.87
CA PHE A 114 -6.28 -10.07 -14.47
C PHE A 114 -7.56 -9.90 -15.30
N SER A 115 -8.06 -8.67 -15.44
CA SER A 115 -9.28 -8.41 -16.22
C SER A 115 -9.13 -8.85 -17.68
N HIS A 116 -7.95 -8.62 -18.29
CA HIS A 116 -7.66 -9.07 -19.64
C HIS A 116 -7.66 -10.60 -19.73
N ARG A 117 -6.93 -11.29 -18.85
CA ARG A 117 -6.82 -12.76 -18.89
C ARG A 117 -8.09 -13.49 -18.50
N PHE A 118 -8.87 -12.92 -17.60
CA PHE A 118 -10.17 -13.47 -17.22
C PHE A 118 -11.18 -13.32 -18.39
N ALA A 119 -11.25 -12.14 -19.02
CA ALA A 119 -12.11 -11.93 -20.18
C ALA A 119 -11.69 -12.81 -21.38
N GLU A 120 -10.38 -12.96 -21.64
CA GLU A 120 -9.85 -13.84 -22.68
C GLU A 120 -10.24 -15.31 -22.47
N HIS A 121 -10.33 -15.74 -21.22
CA HIS A 121 -10.69 -17.12 -20.90
C HIS A 121 -12.18 -17.41 -21.07
N PHE A 122 -13.04 -16.42 -20.86
CA PHE A 122 -14.51 -16.53 -20.86
C PHE A 122 -15.17 -15.66 -21.94
N THR A 123 -14.67 -15.70 -23.16
CA THR A 123 -15.12 -14.83 -24.26
C THR A 123 -16.61 -14.98 -24.62
N SER A 124 -17.20 -16.17 -24.39
CA SER A 124 -18.59 -16.47 -24.78
C SER A 124 -19.61 -16.29 -23.64
N ILE A 125 -19.17 -15.93 -22.43
CA ILE A 125 -20.04 -15.83 -21.26
C ILE A 125 -20.19 -14.34 -20.89
N PRO A 126 -21.41 -13.78 -20.92
CA PRO A 126 -21.65 -12.45 -20.40
C PRO A 126 -21.43 -12.40 -18.89
N GLU A 127 -20.70 -11.37 -18.38
CA GLU A 127 -20.43 -11.18 -16.96
C GLU A 127 -19.94 -12.46 -16.22
N PRO A 128 -18.92 -13.19 -16.75
CA PRO A 128 -18.51 -14.49 -16.21
C PRO A 128 -18.06 -14.39 -14.75
N TYR A 129 -17.69 -13.21 -14.28
CA TYR A 129 -17.33 -12.93 -12.89
C TYR A 129 -18.52 -13.01 -11.90
N LEU A 130 -19.77 -13.08 -12.40
CA LEU A 130 -20.99 -13.33 -11.60
C LEU A 130 -21.47 -14.78 -11.66
N ASP A 131 -20.82 -15.64 -12.45
CA ASP A 131 -21.15 -17.06 -12.55
C ASP A 131 -20.16 -17.90 -11.73
N ALA A 132 -20.69 -18.66 -10.76
CA ALA A 132 -19.87 -19.52 -9.90
C ALA A 132 -19.13 -20.61 -10.68
N ASN A 133 -19.66 -21.05 -11.83
CA ASN A 133 -19.02 -22.04 -12.69
C ASN A 133 -17.75 -21.51 -13.40
N CYS A 134 -17.55 -20.21 -13.41
CA CYS A 134 -16.35 -19.56 -13.96
C CYS A 134 -15.20 -19.46 -12.93
N TYR A 135 -15.35 -20.05 -11.76
CA TYR A 135 -14.35 -20.09 -10.70
C TYR A 135 -13.94 -21.53 -10.36
N ASP A 136 -12.83 -21.65 -9.66
CA ASP A 136 -12.36 -22.93 -9.13
C ASP A 136 -13.35 -23.45 -8.06
N PRO A 137 -13.80 -24.70 -8.14
CA PRO A 137 -14.77 -25.26 -7.20
C PRO A 137 -14.22 -25.54 -5.80
N GLY A 138 -12.91 -25.39 -5.59
CA GLY A 138 -12.25 -25.74 -4.32
C GLY A 138 -12.67 -24.88 -3.13
N ASN A 139 -13.23 -23.69 -3.35
CA ASN A 139 -13.69 -22.80 -2.27
C ASN A 139 -15.04 -22.12 -2.57
N PRO A 140 -16.14 -22.88 -2.63
CA PRO A 140 -17.44 -22.37 -3.07
C PRO A 140 -18.02 -21.28 -2.17
N LEU A 141 -17.68 -21.27 -0.88
CA LEU A 141 -18.13 -20.23 0.05
C LEU A 141 -17.45 -18.89 -0.22
N ASP A 142 -16.15 -18.87 -0.49
CA ASP A 142 -15.42 -17.66 -0.83
C ASP A 142 -15.84 -17.12 -2.20
N VAL A 143 -16.05 -18.00 -3.17
CA VAL A 143 -16.60 -17.65 -4.49
C VAL A 143 -17.97 -16.97 -4.34
N ARG A 144 -18.90 -17.57 -3.58
CA ARG A 144 -20.23 -17.00 -3.35
C ARG A 144 -20.16 -15.62 -2.69
N ARG A 145 -19.30 -15.44 -1.67
CA ARG A 145 -19.09 -14.16 -1.00
C ARG A 145 -18.50 -13.12 -1.97
N THR A 146 -17.56 -13.52 -2.79
CA THR A 146 -16.95 -12.67 -3.81
C THR A 146 -18.00 -12.20 -4.80
N ILE A 147 -18.78 -13.11 -5.41
CA ILE A 147 -19.84 -12.78 -6.36
C ILE A 147 -20.88 -11.84 -5.73
N GLN A 148 -21.30 -12.09 -4.48
CA GLN A 148 -22.25 -11.22 -3.79
C GLN A 148 -21.71 -9.79 -3.65
N LYS A 149 -20.46 -9.63 -3.23
CA LYS A 149 -19.83 -8.29 -3.15
C LYS A 149 -19.75 -7.60 -4.51
N LEU A 150 -19.43 -8.34 -5.59
CA LEU A 150 -19.43 -7.77 -6.94
C LEU A 150 -20.81 -7.29 -7.36
N ARG A 151 -21.89 -8.07 -7.07
CA ARG A 151 -23.26 -7.67 -7.31
C ARG A 151 -23.64 -6.40 -6.54
N ASP A 152 -23.26 -6.33 -5.25
CA ASP A 152 -23.53 -5.17 -4.41
C ASP A 152 -22.86 -3.90 -4.96
N ILE A 153 -21.61 -4.01 -5.42
CA ILE A 153 -20.88 -2.91 -6.06
C ILE A 153 -21.57 -2.47 -7.36
N ILE A 154 -21.94 -3.43 -8.22
CA ILE A 154 -22.62 -3.14 -9.48
C ILE A 154 -23.96 -2.45 -9.20
N ASN A 155 -24.77 -2.97 -8.27
CA ASN A 155 -26.07 -2.40 -7.92
C ASN A 155 -25.93 -0.98 -7.35
N ALA A 156 -24.98 -0.76 -6.43
CA ALA A 156 -24.73 0.56 -5.87
C ALA A 156 -24.32 1.58 -6.95
N ARG A 157 -23.47 1.18 -7.90
CA ARG A 157 -22.99 2.05 -8.98
C ARG A 157 -23.99 2.19 -10.13
N ASN A 158 -24.91 1.25 -10.31
CA ASN A 158 -25.97 1.35 -11.30
C ASN A 158 -27.02 2.41 -10.93
N ASN A 159 -27.07 2.85 -9.69
CA ASN A 159 -27.92 3.97 -9.22
C ASN A 159 -27.26 5.36 -9.42
N ASP A 160 -26.00 5.40 -9.85
CA ASP A 160 -25.23 6.61 -10.12
C ASP A 160 -25.11 6.82 -11.63
N SER A 161 -25.86 7.75 -12.18
CA SER A 161 -25.90 8.06 -13.62
C SER A 161 -24.54 8.56 -14.17
N SER A 162 -23.62 9.02 -13.33
CA SER A 162 -22.26 9.42 -13.70
C SER A 162 -21.28 8.24 -13.80
N SER A 163 -21.70 7.06 -13.33
CA SER A 163 -20.83 5.88 -13.28
C SER A 163 -20.73 5.18 -14.64
N SER A 164 -19.54 4.65 -14.94
CA SER A 164 -19.36 3.80 -16.13
C SER A 164 -20.21 2.53 -16.06
N ILE A 165 -20.49 2.01 -14.87
CA ILE A 165 -21.36 0.83 -14.68
C ILE A 165 -22.77 1.15 -15.16
N TYR A 166 -23.33 2.30 -14.74
CA TYR A 166 -24.65 2.73 -15.22
C TYR A 166 -24.69 2.85 -16.75
N HIS A 167 -23.70 3.50 -17.34
CA HIS A 167 -23.61 3.62 -18.79
C HIS A 167 -23.60 2.26 -19.50
N TYR A 168 -22.78 1.32 -19.04
CA TYR A 168 -22.70 0.00 -19.67
C TYR A 168 -23.98 -0.84 -19.45
N LYS A 169 -24.60 -0.78 -18.26
CA LYS A 169 -25.88 -1.47 -18.01
C LYS A 169 -27.02 -0.92 -18.87
N THR A 170 -27.13 0.40 -18.99
CA THR A 170 -28.22 1.02 -19.76
C THR A 170 -28.03 0.88 -21.28
N THR A 171 -26.80 0.91 -21.77
CA THR A 171 -26.49 0.87 -23.21
C THR A 171 -26.35 -0.56 -23.74
N TYR A 172 -25.72 -1.46 -22.97
CA TYR A 172 -25.33 -2.80 -23.43
C TYR A 172 -25.94 -3.94 -22.60
N ASN A 173 -26.68 -3.60 -21.55
CA ASN A 173 -27.29 -4.56 -20.58
C ASN A 173 -26.29 -5.49 -19.86
N HIS A 174 -24.99 -5.21 -19.93
CA HIS A 174 -23.95 -5.94 -19.20
C HIS A 174 -22.77 -5.04 -18.89
N VAL A 175 -21.96 -5.41 -17.87
CA VAL A 175 -20.76 -4.67 -17.46
C VAL A 175 -19.53 -5.52 -17.76
N PRO A 176 -18.62 -5.11 -18.66
CA PRO A 176 -17.38 -5.83 -18.89
C PRO A 176 -16.47 -5.80 -17.65
N ILE A 177 -15.70 -6.88 -17.43
CA ILE A 177 -14.79 -6.95 -16.27
C ILE A 177 -13.76 -5.82 -16.24
N TRP A 178 -13.28 -5.34 -17.39
CA TRP A 178 -12.33 -4.21 -17.46
C TRP A 178 -12.94 -2.86 -17.09
N VAL A 179 -14.27 -2.76 -17.02
CA VAL A 179 -14.99 -1.62 -16.44
C VAL A 179 -15.15 -1.83 -14.93
N LEU A 180 -15.62 -3.02 -14.53
CA LEU A 180 -15.87 -3.36 -13.13
C LEU A 180 -14.63 -3.22 -12.25
N VAL A 181 -13.45 -3.65 -12.71
CA VAL A 181 -12.21 -3.63 -11.89
C VAL A 181 -11.82 -2.24 -11.39
N ASN A 182 -12.28 -1.17 -12.04
CA ASN A 182 -12.03 0.21 -11.58
C ASN A 182 -12.79 0.56 -10.28
N TYR A 183 -13.81 -0.20 -9.94
CA TYR A 183 -14.64 -0.04 -8.73
C TYR A 183 -14.28 -1.04 -7.62
N LEU A 184 -13.35 -1.94 -7.89
CA LEU A 184 -12.89 -2.94 -6.94
C LEU A 184 -11.67 -2.45 -6.16
N ASP A 185 -11.56 -2.81 -4.90
CA ASP A 185 -10.32 -2.67 -4.14
C ASP A 185 -9.37 -3.86 -4.39
N PHE A 186 -8.16 -3.76 -3.81
CA PHE A 186 -7.15 -4.80 -3.98
C PHE A 186 -7.57 -6.15 -3.39
N GLY A 187 -8.32 -6.12 -2.29
CA GLY A 187 -8.88 -7.33 -1.67
C GLY A 187 -9.83 -8.08 -2.59
N HIS A 188 -10.73 -7.37 -3.26
CA HIS A 188 -11.66 -7.98 -4.22
C HIS A 188 -10.90 -8.65 -5.38
N ILE A 189 -9.93 -7.96 -6.00
CA ILE A 189 -9.12 -8.51 -7.09
C ILE A 189 -8.34 -9.75 -6.63
N ARG A 190 -7.75 -9.69 -5.44
CA ARG A 190 -7.03 -10.83 -4.86
C ARG A 190 -7.94 -12.05 -4.68
N HIS A 191 -9.16 -11.87 -4.15
CA HIS A 191 -10.12 -12.98 -4.00
C HIS A 191 -10.59 -13.53 -5.34
N MET A 192 -10.86 -12.67 -6.31
CA MET A 192 -11.21 -13.12 -7.67
C MET A 192 -10.08 -13.92 -8.31
N LEU A 193 -8.84 -13.44 -8.23
CA LEU A 193 -7.67 -14.12 -8.78
C LEU A 193 -7.38 -15.44 -8.06
N GLN A 194 -7.51 -15.47 -6.73
CA GLN A 194 -7.31 -16.68 -5.92
C GLN A 194 -8.28 -17.80 -6.30
N ASN A 195 -9.52 -17.44 -6.59
CA ASN A 195 -10.58 -18.38 -6.95
C ASN A 195 -10.72 -18.56 -8.48
N ALA A 196 -9.94 -17.87 -9.30
CA ALA A 196 -9.97 -18.04 -10.75
C ALA A 196 -9.41 -19.42 -11.15
N PRO A 197 -9.82 -19.98 -12.30
CA PRO A 197 -9.25 -21.21 -12.82
C PRO A 197 -7.73 -21.13 -12.93
N ILE A 198 -7.05 -22.25 -12.69
CA ILE A 198 -5.58 -22.32 -12.71
C ILE A 198 -4.97 -21.85 -14.03
N GLN A 199 -5.68 -22.02 -15.14
CA GLN A 199 -5.26 -21.55 -16.46
C GLN A 199 -5.18 -20.00 -16.50
N VAL A 200 -6.14 -19.32 -15.87
CA VAL A 200 -6.13 -17.84 -15.74
C VAL A 200 -4.99 -17.41 -14.83
N GLN A 201 -4.84 -18.05 -13.66
CA GLN A 201 -3.75 -17.76 -12.72
C GLN A 201 -2.37 -17.92 -13.37
N ASN A 202 -2.15 -18.98 -14.14
CA ASN A 202 -0.91 -19.24 -14.89
C ASN A 202 -0.63 -18.17 -15.93
N LYS A 203 -1.65 -17.69 -16.67
CA LYS A 203 -1.50 -16.62 -17.66
C LYS A 203 -1.14 -15.29 -16.97
N VAL A 204 -1.80 -14.96 -15.86
CA VAL A 204 -1.49 -13.75 -15.07
C VAL A 204 -0.05 -13.82 -14.55
N ALA A 205 0.36 -14.93 -13.95
CA ALA A 205 1.72 -15.13 -13.45
C ALA A 205 2.76 -15.03 -14.58
N LYS A 206 2.45 -15.55 -15.78
CA LYS A 206 3.30 -15.44 -16.97
C LYS A 206 3.47 -13.98 -17.43
N ASP A 207 2.40 -13.19 -17.42
CA ASP A 207 2.49 -11.78 -17.83
C ASP A 207 3.33 -10.96 -16.83
N LEU A 208 3.28 -11.31 -15.55
CA LEU A 208 4.08 -10.67 -14.50
C LEU A 208 5.60 -10.92 -14.67
N LEU A 209 6.02 -11.94 -15.44
CA LEU A 209 7.43 -12.13 -15.77
C LEU A 209 8.03 -10.90 -16.45
N GLY A 210 7.23 -10.13 -17.20
CA GLY A 210 7.66 -8.88 -17.81
C GLY A 210 8.11 -7.83 -16.79
N PHE A 211 7.52 -7.80 -15.57
CA PHE A 211 7.95 -6.94 -14.46
C PHE A 211 9.16 -7.53 -13.73
N ILE A 212 9.12 -8.84 -13.44
CA ILE A 212 10.18 -9.53 -12.71
C ILE A 212 11.51 -9.38 -13.44
N THR A 213 11.55 -9.65 -14.75
CA THR A 213 12.78 -9.60 -15.55
C THR A 213 13.34 -8.19 -15.75
N GLN A 214 12.53 -7.14 -15.54
CA GLN A 214 13.01 -5.77 -15.52
C GLN A 214 13.77 -5.43 -14.22
N ASN A 215 13.42 -6.08 -13.12
CA ASN A 215 13.92 -5.76 -11.78
C ASN A 215 15.02 -6.70 -11.31
N ILE A 216 14.94 -7.98 -11.67
CA ILE A 216 15.91 -8.99 -11.27
C ILE A 216 16.29 -9.90 -12.46
N SER A 217 17.46 -10.53 -12.36
CA SER A 217 17.84 -11.61 -13.28
C SER A 217 16.98 -12.84 -12.94
N PHE A 218 16.01 -13.13 -13.77
CA PHE A 218 15.07 -14.23 -13.58
C PHE A 218 14.91 -15.05 -14.84
N THR A 219 15.21 -16.34 -14.74
CA THR A 219 14.97 -17.32 -15.79
C THR A 219 14.15 -18.45 -15.20
N GLY A 220 12.89 -18.56 -15.57
CA GLY A 220 12.05 -19.62 -15.02
C GLY A 220 10.57 -19.28 -14.95
N PHE A 221 9.86 -20.04 -14.15
CA PHE A 221 8.42 -19.96 -13.96
C PHE A 221 8.11 -19.22 -12.65
N PHE A 222 7.17 -18.29 -12.69
CA PHE A 222 6.63 -17.65 -11.48
C PHE A 222 5.38 -18.42 -11.04
N PRO A 223 5.44 -19.20 -9.94
CA PRO A 223 4.33 -20.06 -9.54
C PRO A 223 3.12 -19.20 -9.10
N PRO A 224 1.88 -19.53 -9.55
CA PRO A 224 0.68 -18.83 -9.10
C PRO A 224 0.52 -18.80 -7.58
N GLN A 225 0.87 -19.88 -6.88
CA GLN A 225 0.80 -19.92 -5.42
C GLN A 225 1.78 -18.95 -4.74
N THR A 226 2.94 -18.67 -5.37
CA THR A 226 3.90 -17.67 -4.89
C THR A 226 3.36 -16.28 -5.17
N MET A 227 2.83 -16.04 -6.38
CA MET A 227 2.15 -14.79 -6.74
C MET A 227 1.03 -14.46 -5.74
N LEU A 228 0.15 -15.42 -5.46
CA LEU A 228 -0.97 -15.23 -4.53
C LEU A 228 -0.53 -14.97 -3.09
N ALA A 229 0.55 -15.62 -2.62
CA ALA A 229 1.13 -15.38 -1.31
C ALA A 229 1.64 -13.92 -1.22
N PHE A 230 2.41 -13.48 -2.20
CA PHE A 230 2.90 -12.10 -2.27
C PHE A 230 1.75 -11.08 -2.27
N LEU A 231 0.74 -11.29 -3.13
CA LEU A 231 -0.43 -10.41 -3.20
C LEU A 231 -1.21 -10.37 -1.88
N LYS A 232 -1.26 -11.48 -1.14
CA LYS A 232 -1.90 -11.51 0.19
C LYS A 232 -1.19 -10.58 1.16
N ASN A 233 0.13 -10.71 1.31
CA ASN A 233 0.91 -9.90 2.24
C ASN A 233 0.98 -8.43 1.80
N ILE A 234 1.11 -8.15 0.50
CA ILE A 234 1.02 -6.79 -0.06
C ILE A 234 -0.33 -6.15 0.31
N ASN A 235 -1.44 -6.90 0.23
CA ASN A 235 -2.77 -6.40 0.61
C ASN A 235 -2.89 -6.14 2.12
N GLU A 236 -2.25 -6.95 2.97
CA GLU A 236 -2.22 -6.70 4.41
C GLU A 236 -1.50 -5.37 4.72
N VAL A 237 -0.31 -5.13 4.12
CA VAL A 237 0.41 -3.86 4.27
C VAL A 237 -0.35 -2.69 3.64
N ARG A 238 -1.02 -2.89 2.51
CA ARG A 238 -1.92 -1.89 1.92
C ARG A 238 -2.98 -1.42 2.93
N ASN A 239 -3.58 -2.35 3.66
CA ASN A 239 -4.60 -2.04 4.66
C ASN A 239 -3.99 -1.30 5.88
N VAL A 240 -2.80 -1.69 6.34
CA VAL A 240 -2.06 -0.96 7.38
C VAL A 240 -1.85 0.50 6.96
N CYS A 241 -1.40 0.72 5.72
CA CYS A 241 -1.15 2.06 5.19
C CYS A 241 -2.44 2.87 5.01
N ALA A 242 -3.51 2.25 4.48
CA ALA A 242 -4.78 2.92 4.21
C ALA A 242 -5.52 3.34 5.49
N HIS A 243 -5.41 2.53 6.56
CA HIS A 243 -6.06 2.81 7.85
C HIS A 243 -5.16 3.57 8.82
N ASN A 244 -4.01 4.04 8.36
CA ASN A 244 -3.02 4.77 9.16
C ASN A 244 -2.55 3.99 10.43
N ASN A 245 -2.59 2.66 10.40
CA ASN A 245 -2.02 1.82 11.45
C ASN A 245 -0.49 1.88 11.39
N ARG A 246 0.19 1.61 12.52
CA ARG A 246 1.65 1.65 12.58
C ARG A 246 2.27 0.55 11.70
N LEU A 247 3.23 0.93 10.84
CA LEU A 247 3.99 0.01 9.99
C LEU A 247 5.25 -0.51 10.68
N ILE A 248 5.93 0.32 11.48
CA ILE A 248 7.09 -0.09 12.28
C ILE A 248 6.67 -1.20 13.24
N GLY A 249 7.31 -2.36 13.14
CA GLY A 249 6.98 -3.55 13.93
C GLY A 249 5.76 -4.33 13.43
N PHE A 250 5.13 -3.94 12.30
CA PHE A 250 4.07 -4.74 11.70
C PHE A 250 4.62 -6.02 11.10
N ARG A 251 3.87 -7.12 11.25
CA ARG A 251 4.16 -8.41 10.62
C ARG A 251 2.89 -8.93 9.96
N CYS A 252 3.00 -9.39 8.72
CA CYS A 252 1.94 -10.09 8.04
C CYS A 252 1.61 -11.40 8.77
N TYR A 253 0.39 -11.89 8.58
CA TYR A 253 -0.09 -13.09 9.26
C TYR A 253 0.75 -14.34 8.93
N ALA A 254 1.24 -14.44 7.70
CA ALA A 254 2.04 -15.58 7.25
C ALA A 254 3.27 -15.11 6.48
N ASP A 255 4.31 -15.95 6.45
CA ASP A 255 5.46 -15.71 5.62
C ASP A 255 5.12 -15.77 4.12
N ASP A 256 5.73 -14.92 3.32
CA ASP A 256 5.72 -15.05 1.87
C ASP A 256 6.39 -16.35 1.43
N LYS A 257 5.92 -16.91 0.31
CA LYS A 257 6.57 -18.08 -0.27
C LYS A 257 7.97 -17.73 -0.78
N TYR A 258 8.91 -18.62 -0.48
CA TYR A 258 10.29 -18.45 -0.94
C TYR A 258 10.39 -18.59 -2.46
N LEU A 259 11.00 -17.61 -3.11
CA LEU A 259 11.35 -17.61 -4.53
C LEU A 259 12.85 -17.37 -4.65
N ALA A 260 13.62 -18.42 -4.91
CA ALA A 260 15.08 -18.40 -4.83
C ALA A 260 15.73 -17.25 -5.63
N PRO A 261 15.42 -16.99 -6.92
CA PRO A 261 16.07 -15.92 -7.68
C PRO A 261 15.80 -14.52 -7.12
N LEU A 262 14.67 -14.33 -6.43
CA LEU A 262 14.33 -13.06 -5.79
C LEU A 262 15.03 -12.91 -4.44
N HIS A 263 14.84 -13.89 -3.55
CA HIS A 263 15.24 -13.80 -2.16
C HIS A 263 16.77 -13.95 -1.96
N GLN A 264 17.42 -14.81 -2.75
CA GLN A 264 18.89 -14.98 -2.68
C GLN A 264 19.65 -13.70 -3.02
N THR A 265 19.12 -12.84 -3.89
CA THR A 265 19.71 -11.52 -4.20
C THR A 265 19.82 -10.62 -2.95
N TYR A 266 18.98 -10.89 -1.94
CA TYR A 266 18.94 -10.16 -0.67
C TYR A 266 19.47 -10.97 0.51
N ASN A 267 20.17 -12.08 0.26
CA ASN A 267 20.70 -13.01 1.26
C ASN A 267 19.62 -13.57 2.21
N ILE A 268 18.38 -13.72 1.72
CA ILE A 268 17.28 -14.33 2.46
C ILE A 268 17.24 -15.82 2.14
N MET A 269 17.26 -16.65 3.18
CA MET A 269 17.22 -18.10 3.08
C MET A 269 15.79 -18.64 3.19
N PRO A 270 15.54 -19.91 2.79
CA PRO A 270 14.19 -20.49 2.84
C PRO A 270 13.53 -20.48 4.23
N ASN A 271 14.33 -20.55 5.30
CA ASN A 271 13.86 -20.59 6.68
C ASN A 271 13.75 -19.22 7.35
N ASP A 272 14.20 -18.15 6.67
CA ASP A 272 14.09 -16.80 7.21
C ASP A 272 12.64 -16.32 7.17
N SER A 273 12.27 -15.48 8.12
CA SER A 273 10.96 -14.83 8.13
C SER A 273 10.80 -13.85 6.97
N ARG A 274 9.65 -13.87 6.30
CA ARG A 274 9.32 -13.07 5.13
C ARG A 274 7.93 -12.44 5.25
N ARG A 275 7.69 -11.69 6.36
CA ARG A 275 6.38 -11.10 6.67
C ARG A 275 6.44 -9.67 7.20
N ASP A 276 7.56 -9.00 7.00
CA ASP A 276 7.81 -7.61 7.40
C ASP A 276 7.79 -6.64 6.21
N ALA A 277 8.00 -5.36 6.49
CA ALA A 277 8.00 -4.32 5.46
C ALA A 277 9.10 -4.51 4.40
N TYR A 278 10.26 -5.07 4.81
CA TYR A 278 11.34 -5.36 3.87
C TYR A 278 10.97 -6.49 2.90
N SER A 279 10.30 -7.52 3.38
CA SER A 279 9.78 -8.61 2.54
C SER A 279 8.79 -8.08 1.50
N ILE A 280 7.93 -7.12 1.88
CA ILE A 280 7.02 -6.46 0.93
C ILE A 280 7.77 -5.61 -0.08
N TYR A 281 8.80 -4.86 0.34
CA TYR A 281 9.66 -4.11 -0.59
C TYR A 281 10.29 -5.05 -1.65
N ILE A 282 10.74 -6.24 -1.25
CA ILE A 282 11.30 -7.24 -2.13
C ILE A 282 10.23 -7.83 -3.07
N SER A 283 9.09 -8.25 -2.53
CA SER A 283 8.00 -8.87 -3.29
C SER A 283 7.39 -7.92 -4.33
N LEU A 284 7.38 -6.61 -4.06
CA LEU A 284 6.87 -5.59 -4.98
C LEU A 284 7.63 -5.53 -6.32
N GLN A 285 8.88 -6.02 -6.39
CA GLN A 285 9.63 -6.13 -7.65
C GLN A 285 8.94 -7.04 -8.68
N CYS A 286 8.07 -7.94 -8.22
CA CYS A 286 7.31 -8.83 -9.11
C CYS A 286 6.09 -8.14 -9.75
N PHE A 287 5.73 -6.94 -9.30
CA PHE A 287 4.48 -6.26 -9.68
C PHE A 287 4.67 -4.82 -10.14
N LEU A 288 5.88 -4.29 -10.05
CA LEU A 288 6.23 -2.92 -10.42
C LEU A 288 7.14 -2.90 -11.64
N THR A 289 6.98 -1.89 -12.49
CA THR A 289 7.98 -1.56 -13.50
C THR A 289 9.30 -1.19 -12.83
N LYS A 290 10.39 -1.26 -13.59
CA LYS A 290 11.72 -0.87 -13.10
C LYS A 290 11.74 0.55 -12.53
N ASP A 291 11.10 1.51 -13.21
CA ASP A 291 11.07 2.90 -12.76
C ASP A 291 10.28 3.09 -11.48
N GLU A 292 9.14 2.41 -11.35
CA GLU A 292 8.32 2.47 -10.11
C GLU A 292 9.06 1.87 -8.91
N HIS A 293 9.75 0.74 -9.11
CA HIS A 293 10.58 0.15 -8.06
C HIS A 293 11.78 1.04 -7.70
N HIS A 294 12.42 1.69 -8.68
CA HIS A 294 13.50 2.66 -8.43
C HIS A 294 13.01 3.86 -7.60
N ILE A 295 11.79 4.37 -7.90
CA ILE A 295 11.18 5.44 -7.11
C ILE A 295 10.94 4.98 -5.67
N LEU A 296 10.38 3.79 -5.47
CA LEU A 296 10.20 3.19 -4.14
C LEU A 296 11.53 3.11 -3.40
N HIS A 297 12.55 2.49 -4.00
CA HIS A 297 13.89 2.32 -3.43
C HIS A 297 14.52 3.65 -3.01
N ASN A 298 14.58 4.61 -3.95
CA ASN A 298 15.21 5.90 -3.69
C ASN A 298 14.47 6.71 -2.62
N THR A 299 13.14 6.60 -2.58
CA THR A 299 12.32 7.31 -1.59
C THR A 299 12.54 6.71 -0.20
N LEU A 300 12.47 5.38 -0.05
CA LEU A 300 12.77 4.72 1.23
C LEU A 300 14.15 5.10 1.76
N ARG A 301 15.18 4.99 0.90
CA ARG A 301 16.54 5.39 1.26
C ARG A 301 16.63 6.83 1.75
N LYS A 302 15.99 7.78 1.03
CA LYS A 302 15.96 9.20 1.41
C LYS A 302 15.28 9.40 2.77
N ARG A 303 14.13 8.74 3.02
CA ARG A 303 13.39 8.88 4.28
C ARG A 303 14.18 8.34 5.47
N MET A 304 14.82 7.19 5.30
CA MET A 304 15.69 6.61 6.32
C MET A 304 16.91 7.48 6.63
N ASN A 305 17.55 8.07 5.62
CA ASN A 305 18.65 9.01 5.83
C ASN A 305 18.17 10.29 6.57
N ASN A 306 16.99 10.79 6.25
CA ASN A 306 16.46 11.99 6.90
C ASN A 306 16.18 11.74 8.39
N VAL A 307 15.49 10.64 8.73
CA VAL A 307 15.17 10.34 10.12
C VAL A 307 16.42 9.99 10.93
N SER A 308 17.44 9.35 10.33
CA SER A 308 18.71 9.05 11.00
C SER A 308 19.40 10.30 11.57
N ASN A 309 19.21 11.46 10.94
CA ASN A 309 19.76 12.73 11.42
C ASN A 309 18.90 13.40 12.52
N GLN A 310 17.75 12.83 12.85
CA GLN A 310 16.77 13.39 13.80
C GLN A 310 16.61 12.52 15.04
N LEU A 311 17.21 11.33 15.07
CA LEU A 311 17.20 10.40 16.19
C LEU A 311 18.57 10.49 16.87
N HIS A 312 18.58 10.74 18.18
CA HIS A 312 19.79 10.92 18.98
C HIS A 312 19.87 9.94 20.15
N THR A 313 18.73 9.52 20.68
CA THR A 313 18.62 8.60 21.83
C THR A 313 18.43 7.14 21.42
N ILE A 314 18.12 6.90 20.14
CA ILE A 314 18.00 5.55 19.56
C ILE A 314 18.79 5.47 18.24
N ASP A 315 19.26 4.26 17.90
CA ASP A 315 19.88 4.01 16.61
C ASP A 315 18.81 3.69 15.55
N LEU A 316 18.96 4.24 14.33
CA LEU A 316 18.10 3.87 13.22
C LEU A 316 18.10 2.35 12.95
N ASN A 317 19.20 1.65 13.21
CA ASN A 317 19.29 0.20 13.02
C ASN A 317 18.28 -0.58 13.87
N ASP A 318 17.92 -0.08 15.06
CA ASP A 318 16.85 -0.71 15.85
C ASP A 318 15.49 -0.61 15.14
N ILE A 319 15.22 0.51 14.50
CA ILE A 319 14.02 0.71 13.71
C ILE A 319 14.05 -0.06 12.38
N LEU A 320 15.22 -0.14 11.72
CA LEU A 320 15.38 -0.96 10.51
C LEU A 320 15.12 -2.44 10.82
N LYS A 321 15.60 -2.95 11.95
CA LYS A 321 15.31 -4.30 12.43
C LYS A 321 13.81 -4.54 12.64
N GLU A 322 13.11 -3.58 13.22
CA GLU A 322 11.66 -3.63 13.39
C GLU A 322 10.89 -3.60 12.04
N LEU A 323 11.49 -3.08 11.00
CA LEU A 323 10.95 -3.08 9.64
C LEU A 323 11.44 -4.28 8.80
N GLY A 324 12.36 -5.11 9.33
CA GLY A 324 13.01 -6.23 8.64
C GLY A 324 14.15 -5.86 7.71
N PHE A 325 14.55 -4.58 7.65
CA PHE A 325 15.66 -4.13 6.81
C PHE A 325 17.01 -4.50 7.42
N PRO A 326 18.02 -4.82 6.59
CA PRO A 326 19.40 -5.01 7.06
C PRO A 326 19.96 -3.75 7.74
N ASN A 327 20.89 -3.94 8.67
CA ASN A 327 21.60 -2.83 9.30
C ASN A 327 22.25 -1.94 8.24
N ASP A 328 22.21 -0.63 8.47
CA ASP A 328 22.75 0.40 7.57
C ASP A 328 22.27 0.30 6.11
N TRP A 329 21.10 -0.30 5.89
CA TRP A 329 20.55 -0.45 4.54
C TRP A 329 20.54 0.89 3.77
N ASN A 330 20.13 1.97 4.42
CA ASN A 330 20.10 3.32 3.84
C ASN A 330 21.48 3.87 3.41
N LYS A 331 22.56 3.41 4.07
CA LYS A 331 23.96 3.79 3.76
C LYS A 331 24.56 2.85 2.73
N ASN A 332 24.32 1.54 2.87
CA ASN A 332 24.91 0.48 2.04
C ASN A 332 24.31 0.41 0.63
N VAL A 333 23.01 0.75 0.46
CA VAL A 333 22.42 0.76 -0.87
C VAL A 333 22.68 2.07 -1.59
N LYS A 334 23.01 1.98 -2.88
CA LYS A 334 23.24 3.15 -3.73
C LYS A 334 21.92 3.73 -4.23
N LYS A 335 21.88 5.04 -4.44
CA LYS A 335 20.79 5.67 -5.19
C LYS A 335 20.79 5.10 -6.60
N ILE A 336 19.62 4.62 -7.05
CA ILE A 336 19.45 4.13 -8.42
C ILE A 336 19.17 5.34 -9.31
N VAL A 337 20.03 5.56 -10.30
CA VAL A 337 19.88 6.62 -11.29
C VAL A 337 18.94 6.12 -12.39
N GLN A 338 17.85 6.81 -12.64
CA GLN A 338 17.02 6.56 -13.81
C GLN A 338 17.87 6.88 -15.05
N GLN A 339 18.06 5.88 -15.92
CA GLN A 339 18.60 6.16 -17.24
C GLN A 339 17.54 7.00 -17.97
N SER A 340 17.83 8.30 -18.15
CA SER A 340 17.08 9.10 -19.10
C SER A 340 17.13 8.35 -20.44
N GLN A 341 15.98 7.93 -20.94
CA GLN A 341 15.89 7.48 -22.32
C GLN A 341 16.33 8.67 -23.16
N SER A 342 17.58 8.68 -23.61
CA SER A 342 18.00 9.55 -24.69
C SER A 342 17.31 9.02 -25.93
N THR A 343 16.10 9.49 -26.17
CA THR A 343 15.48 9.47 -27.47
C THR A 343 16.41 10.29 -28.38
N LYS A 344 17.39 9.61 -28.97
CA LYS A 344 17.95 10.08 -30.24
C LYS A 344 16.78 10.03 -31.23
N SER A 345 15.97 11.06 -31.23
CA SER A 345 15.08 11.34 -32.34
C SER A 345 15.98 11.55 -33.56
N LYS A 346 16.17 10.48 -34.33
CA LYS A 346 16.50 10.69 -35.73
C LYS A 346 15.35 11.52 -36.27
N THR A 347 15.64 12.76 -36.57
CA THR A 347 14.78 13.68 -37.30
C THR A 347 14.41 13.02 -38.64
N MET A 348 13.34 12.24 -38.65
CA MET A 348 12.62 11.94 -39.88
C MET A 348 11.90 13.24 -40.27
N ARG A 349 12.32 13.84 -41.36
CA ARG A 349 11.60 14.92 -42.03
C ARG A 349 10.15 14.49 -42.23
N PRO A 350 9.16 15.31 -41.92
CA PRO A 350 7.77 14.95 -42.15
C PRO A 350 7.52 14.89 -43.65
N THR A 351 7.28 13.69 -44.17
CA THR A 351 6.65 13.52 -45.46
C THR A 351 5.21 13.97 -45.37
N HIS A 352 4.83 14.96 -46.12
CA HIS A 352 3.47 15.46 -46.26
C HIS A 352 2.52 14.36 -46.69
N TYR A 353 1.84 13.72 -45.73
CA TYR A 353 0.63 12.96 -46.02
C TYR A 353 -0.58 13.91 -45.91
N ARG A 354 -1.22 14.17 -47.06
CA ARG A 354 -2.47 14.94 -47.15
C ARG A 354 -3.57 14.19 -46.41
N TYR A 355 -4.10 14.83 -45.40
CA TYR A 355 -5.30 14.42 -44.64
C TYR A 355 -6.53 14.62 -45.53
N ARG A 356 -6.89 13.63 -46.35
CA ARG A 356 -8.22 13.50 -46.96
C ARG A 356 -8.62 12.03 -46.87
N ASP A 357 -9.84 11.80 -46.33
CA ASP A 357 -10.56 10.54 -46.22
C ASP A 357 -10.33 9.68 -44.97
N CYS A 358 -10.88 10.17 -43.84
CA CYS A 358 -11.38 9.30 -42.75
C CYS A 358 -12.51 10.00 -41.96
N ARG A 359 -13.50 10.55 -42.67
CA ARG A 359 -14.72 11.09 -42.07
C ARG A 359 -15.92 10.15 -42.23
N ARG A 360 -15.80 8.88 -41.93
CA ARG A 360 -16.97 8.00 -41.75
C ARG A 360 -16.52 6.75 -41.01
N ARG A 361 -16.65 6.74 -39.66
CA ARG A 361 -16.91 5.52 -38.89
C ARG A 361 -16.31 5.53 -37.45
N TYR A 362 -16.01 6.60 -36.84
CA TYR A 362 -15.82 6.60 -35.36
C TYR A 362 -15.97 8.04 -34.84
N ARG A 363 -17.07 8.33 -34.13
CA ARG A 363 -17.13 9.52 -33.27
C ARG A 363 -16.52 9.15 -31.92
N PRO A 364 -15.35 9.72 -31.52
CA PRO A 364 -14.90 9.62 -30.16
C PRO A 364 -15.57 10.73 -29.33
N TRP A 365 -16.16 10.35 -28.23
CA TRP A 365 -16.55 11.27 -27.17
C TRP A 365 -15.28 11.83 -26.53
N CYS A 366 -14.88 13.01 -26.92
CA CYS A 366 -13.99 13.89 -26.16
C CYS A 366 -14.65 15.25 -26.05
N SER A 367 -15.09 15.57 -24.83
CA SER A 367 -15.40 16.93 -24.43
C SER A 367 -14.17 17.83 -24.70
N SER A 368 -14.45 19.05 -25.17
CA SER A 368 -13.54 19.99 -25.81
C SER A 368 -12.19 20.18 -25.09
N PRO A 369 -11.10 20.47 -25.85
CA PRO A 369 -9.75 20.73 -25.31
C PRO A 369 -9.63 21.91 -24.35
N ARG A 370 -10.66 22.74 -24.23
CA ARG A 370 -10.71 23.88 -23.30
C ARG A 370 -10.97 23.51 -21.84
N GLN A 371 -11.64 22.38 -21.57
CA GLN A 371 -11.91 21.93 -20.18
C GLN A 371 -10.73 21.21 -19.56
N ALA A 372 -9.96 20.42 -20.32
CA ALA A 372 -8.74 19.78 -19.86
C ALA A 372 -7.62 20.78 -19.50
N LYS A 373 -7.48 21.85 -20.27
CA LYS A 373 -6.50 22.91 -19.95
C LYS A 373 -6.85 23.73 -18.70
N ARG A 374 -8.15 23.86 -18.34
CA ARG A 374 -8.56 24.56 -17.11
C ARG A 374 -8.31 23.74 -15.84
N ALA A 375 -8.49 22.43 -15.88
CA ALA A 375 -8.23 21.56 -14.72
C ALA A 375 -6.74 21.48 -14.39
N VAL A 376 -5.86 21.37 -15.39
CA VAL A 376 -4.39 21.34 -15.20
C VAL A 376 -3.86 22.69 -14.72
N SER A 377 -4.39 23.80 -15.23
CA SER A 377 -3.99 25.17 -14.82
C SER A 377 -4.40 25.50 -13.37
N LEU A 378 -5.50 24.96 -12.86
CA LEU A 378 -5.95 25.15 -11.48
C LEU A 378 -5.13 24.33 -10.47
N LEU A 379 -4.67 23.15 -10.85
CA LEU A 379 -3.77 22.33 -10.02
C LEU A 379 -2.36 22.95 -9.94
N TYR A 380 -1.84 23.49 -11.05
CA TYR A 380 -0.54 24.16 -11.07
C TYR A 380 -0.52 25.48 -10.29
N ARG A 381 -1.61 26.29 -10.33
CA ARG A 381 -1.72 27.54 -9.55
C ARG A 381 -1.90 27.33 -8.06
N ARG A 382 -2.39 26.16 -7.60
CA ARG A 382 -2.45 25.82 -6.17
C ARG A 382 -1.09 25.40 -5.61
N GLN A 383 -0.25 24.73 -6.38
CA GLN A 383 1.10 24.35 -5.94
C GLN A 383 2.06 25.53 -5.87
N THR A 384 1.98 26.49 -6.80
CA THR A 384 2.87 27.66 -6.81
C THR A 384 2.50 28.74 -5.79
N ARG A 385 1.28 28.71 -5.21
CA ARG A 385 0.88 29.63 -4.15
C ARG A 385 1.36 29.22 -2.76
N ILE A 386 1.59 27.92 -2.56
CA ILE A 386 2.10 27.37 -1.28
C ILE A 386 3.62 27.60 -1.14
N GLU A 387 4.35 27.79 -2.25
CA GLU A 387 5.81 28.04 -2.23
C GLU A 387 6.19 29.51 -2.09
N LYS A 388 5.26 30.47 -2.25
CA LYS A 388 5.54 31.90 -2.16
C LYS A 388 5.21 32.55 -0.81
N ASP A 389 4.51 31.87 0.09
CA ASP A 389 4.12 32.40 1.40
C ASP A 389 4.87 31.72 2.55
N ARG A 390 6.19 31.55 2.41
CA ARG A 390 7.07 31.23 3.56
C ARG A 390 8.08 32.35 3.73
N PRO A 391 8.12 32.95 4.96
CA PRO A 391 9.17 33.90 5.33
C PRO A 391 10.53 33.23 5.45
#